data_2a01e3c85d40499cf55a5ac7418629a4
#
_entry.id   2a01e3c85d40499cf55a5ac7418629a4
#
_cell.length_a   1.000
_cell.length_b   1.000
_cell.length_c   1.000
_cell.angle_alpha   90.00
_cell.angle_beta   90.00
_cell.angle_gamma   90.00
#
_symmetry.space_group_name_H-M   'P 1'
#
loop_
_entity.id
_entity.type
_entity.pdbx_description
1 polymer ?
#
loop_
_entity_poly.entity_id
_entity_poly.type
_entity_poly.pdbx_seq_one_letter_code
_entity_poly.pdbx_strand_id
1 'polypeptide(L)'
;MAEASTEASNAERSISHILEDEASIKAIAQGNKDLFLEILKKVGDEERKRFLHYNPYSKQLEFHNSLATERILSGANQSGKSLAGCMETCFHLTGQYPSWWKGHVVKPRTNASNGSMEINAWVIGTDSKTVRDSLQSKIIGTEARGFTDGCIHPDYIDVQGAIKSRGVQGLIDTIYIKHKSGCNVKLQFRSYEQGRENLQSATIDFVYCDEEPPSELIGELRARLGATGGFMYMAFTPLKGMTPLVQEFWGHDNPEKFLTCMNIYEASHYTPEKIKKIESLYSGLSEAERKARMMGVPTMGTGLVYPVDDNELYFDGFTEIPKRWKRMGALDFGRGEHPQGMVWGVLDPMTDTLYIYDAIKTVNKTVAENASIIKRHGEWIPMAWPHDLNRDSGVGDAKKTEGYKYKELYIKEGVNLTPEFAKTKDGSNKVEVGIIEVRQRMLDGRLKVARYLSDWFKEKQIYRYGDDNKPIKEKDDIMDATRYLTIMLRYAISEDENTFNRLGMLAGSTAKVQDNTPVY
;
A
#
# COMPACT_ATOMS: atom_id res chain seq x y z
N MET A 1 -8.65 29.08 9.33
CA MET A 1 -9.60 30.12 9.84
C MET A 1 -11.03 29.91 9.35
N ALA A 2 -11.31 29.33 8.18
CA ALA A 2 -12.69 29.08 7.72
C ALA A 2 -13.31 27.79 8.32
N GLU A 3 -12.53 26.80 8.72
CA GLU A 3 -13.03 25.57 9.34
C GLU A 3 -13.50 25.79 10.80
N ALA A 4 -12.84 26.66 11.54
CA ALA A 4 -13.29 27.05 12.88
C ALA A 4 -14.63 27.82 12.87
N SER A 5 -14.96 28.48 11.76
CA SER A 5 -16.22 29.24 11.63
C SER A 5 -17.43 28.34 11.36
N THR A 6 -17.25 27.15 10.78
CA THR A 6 -18.35 26.23 10.47
C THR A 6 -18.70 25.35 11.67
N GLU A 7 -17.71 24.98 12.47
CA GLU A 7 -17.91 24.21 13.72
C GLU A 7 -18.51 25.09 14.83
N ALA A 8 -18.06 26.32 14.96
CA ALA A 8 -18.69 27.32 15.82
C ALA A 8 -20.16 27.57 15.42
N SER A 9 -20.45 27.61 14.12
CA SER A 9 -21.79 27.80 13.56
C SER A 9 -22.77 26.67 13.93
N ASN A 10 -22.31 25.42 14.07
CA ASN A 10 -23.21 24.30 14.41
C ASN A 10 -23.46 24.20 15.94
N ALA A 11 -22.47 24.49 16.76
CA ALA A 11 -22.65 24.61 18.20
C ALA A 11 -23.48 25.85 18.56
N GLU A 12 -23.23 26.97 17.91
CA GLU A 12 -24.04 28.19 18.05
C GLU A 12 -25.49 27.99 17.58
N ARG A 13 -25.74 27.19 16.51
CA ARG A 13 -27.09 26.82 16.08
C ARG A 13 -27.80 25.93 17.09
N SER A 14 -27.11 24.99 17.76
CA SER A 14 -27.70 24.17 18.81
C SER A 14 -28.06 25.00 20.03
N ILE A 15 -27.18 25.89 20.46
CA ILE A 15 -27.43 26.80 21.59
C ILE A 15 -28.47 27.84 21.24
N SER A 16 -28.43 28.41 20.01
CA SER A 16 -29.45 29.35 19.55
C SER A 16 -30.84 28.70 19.48
N HIS A 17 -30.95 27.45 19.08
CA HIS A 17 -32.21 26.70 19.01
C HIS A 17 -32.84 26.46 20.41
N ILE A 18 -31.99 26.22 21.44
CA ILE A 18 -32.45 26.08 22.83
C ILE A 18 -32.82 27.44 23.43
N LEU A 19 -32.12 28.50 23.03
CA LEU A 19 -32.41 29.86 23.47
C LEU A 19 -33.57 30.51 22.67
N GLU A 20 -33.95 29.97 21.52
CA GLU A 20 -35.10 30.37 20.72
C GLU A 20 -36.42 29.72 21.20
N ASP A 21 -36.35 28.71 22.08
CA ASP A 21 -37.56 28.15 22.70
C ASP A 21 -38.27 29.21 23.55
N GLU A 22 -39.53 29.46 23.23
CA GLU A 22 -40.34 30.48 23.85
C GLU A 22 -40.43 30.35 25.39
N ALA A 23 -40.34 29.12 25.91
CA ALA A 23 -40.31 28.84 27.33
C ALA A 23 -38.97 29.30 27.98
N SER A 24 -37.87 29.14 27.26
CA SER A 24 -36.54 29.56 27.69
C SER A 24 -36.41 31.09 27.79
N ILE A 25 -36.96 31.78 26.76
CA ILE A 25 -37.00 33.25 26.74
C ILE A 25 -37.90 33.79 27.84
N LYS A 26 -39.08 33.19 28.06
CA LYS A 26 -40.00 33.55 29.16
C LYS A 26 -39.39 33.33 30.54
N ALA A 27 -38.66 32.26 30.75
CA ALA A 27 -38.00 31.96 32.03
C ALA A 27 -36.93 33.00 32.37
N ILE A 28 -36.12 33.41 31.39
CA ILE A 28 -35.10 34.45 31.53
C ILE A 28 -35.77 35.80 31.85
N ALA A 29 -36.86 36.12 31.09
CA ALA A 29 -37.59 37.37 31.25
C ALA A 29 -38.36 37.47 32.59
N GLN A 30 -38.78 36.35 33.18
CA GLN A 30 -39.55 36.29 34.41
C GLN A 30 -38.68 36.08 35.66
N GLY A 31 -37.34 35.99 35.54
CA GLY A 31 -36.43 35.81 36.66
C GLY A 31 -36.59 34.45 37.35
N ASN A 32 -37.18 33.44 36.69
CA ASN A 32 -37.33 32.08 37.24
C ASN A 32 -36.01 31.37 37.28
N LYS A 33 -35.37 31.41 38.46
CA LYS A 33 -34.00 30.84 38.67
C LYS A 33 -33.92 29.34 38.46
N ASP A 34 -34.96 28.60 38.84
CA ASP A 34 -34.96 27.14 38.76
C ASP A 34 -35.06 26.66 37.30
N LEU A 35 -35.95 27.29 36.52
CA LEU A 35 -36.09 27.03 35.09
C LEU A 35 -34.84 27.45 34.33
N PHE A 36 -34.18 28.54 34.69
CA PHE A 36 -32.92 28.99 34.12
C PHE A 36 -31.79 27.97 34.38
N LEU A 37 -31.71 27.44 35.60
CA LEU A 37 -30.72 26.39 35.98
C LEU A 37 -30.99 25.08 35.20
N GLU A 38 -32.25 24.72 34.98
CA GLU A 38 -32.60 23.55 34.19
C GLU A 38 -32.19 23.72 32.73
N ILE A 39 -32.39 24.92 32.15
CA ILE A 39 -31.95 25.26 30.79
C ILE A 39 -30.42 25.16 30.68
N LEU A 40 -29.68 25.78 31.61
CA LEU A 40 -28.23 25.71 31.63
C LEU A 40 -27.72 24.26 31.76
N LYS A 41 -28.40 23.44 32.53
CA LYS A 41 -28.08 22.01 32.64
C LYS A 41 -28.31 21.30 31.31
N LYS A 42 -29.43 21.54 30.63
CA LYS A 42 -29.71 20.97 29.30
C LYS A 42 -28.69 21.41 28.27
N VAL A 43 -28.33 22.69 28.22
CA VAL A 43 -27.27 23.20 27.33
C VAL A 43 -25.94 22.51 27.63
N GLY A 44 -25.55 22.40 28.90
CA GLY A 44 -24.33 21.71 29.28
C GLY A 44 -24.36 20.21 28.93
N ASP A 45 -25.53 19.54 29.05
CA ASP A 45 -25.68 18.15 28.67
C ASP A 45 -25.59 17.96 27.14
N GLU A 46 -26.11 18.91 26.35
CA GLU A 46 -25.96 18.89 24.89
C GLU A 46 -24.51 19.17 24.45
N GLU A 47 -23.83 20.13 25.08
CA GLU A 47 -22.40 20.36 24.81
C GLU A 47 -21.53 19.14 25.11
N ARG A 48 -21.82 18.40 26.20
CA ARG A 48 -21.13 17.14 26.50
C ARG A 48 -21.29 16.10 25.41
N LYS A 49 -22.37 16.16 24.65
CA LYS A 49 -22.72 15.22 23.59
C LYS A 49 -22.47 15.74 22.18
N ARG A 50 -21.78 16.89 22.06
CA ARG A 50 -21.59 17.57 20.74
C ARG A 50 -21.05 16.65 19.64
N PHE A 51 -20.20 15.63 19.96
CA PHE A 51 -19.71 14.67 19.00
C PHE A 51 -20.81 13.73 18.47
N LEU A 52 -21.92 13.55 19.18
CA LEU A 52 -23.08 12.76 18.71
C LEU A 52 -23.90 13.49 17.65
N HIS A 53 -23.74 14.81 17.51
CA HIS A 53 -24.39 15.60 16.45
C HIS A 53 -23.63 15.54 15.11
N TYR A 54 -22.55 14.80 15.05
CA TYR A 54 -21.83 14.56 13.81
C TYR A 54 -22.75 13.87 12.78
N ASN A 55 -22.87 14.51 11.60
CA ASN A 55 -23.66 14.01 10.48
C ASN A 55 -22.71 13.54 9.35
N PRO A 56 -22.48 12.23 9.19
CA PRO A 56 -21.57 11.70 8.20
C PRO A 56 -22.11 11.84 6.77
N TYR A 57 -21.23 12.05 5.80
CA TYR A 57 -21.56 11.87 4.39
C TYR A 57 -21.83 10.40 4.08
N SER A 58 -22.46 10.12 2.95
CA SER A 58 -22.86 8.75 2.57
C SER A 58 -21.70 7.74 2.69
N LYS A 59 -20.54 8.07 2.15
CA LYS A 59 -19.35 7.18 2.19
C LYS A 59 -18.72 7.06 3.58
N GLN A 60 -18.79 8.12 4.38
CA GLN A 60 -18.41 8.05 5.79
C GLN A 60 -19.38 7.16 6.58
N LEU A 61 -20.68 7.25 6.30
CA LEU A 61 -21.67 6.39 6.93
C LEU A 61 -21.49 4.90 6.59
N GLU A 62 -21.16 4.58 5.32
CA GLU A 62 -20.79 3.22 4.91
C GLU A 62 -19.58 2.71 5.69
N PHE A 63 -18.54 3.55 5.80
CA PHE A 63 -17.32 3.25 6.54
C PHE A 63 -17.59 2.99 8.03
N HIS A 64 -18.33 3.87 8.68
CA HIS A 64 -18.66 3.75 10.11
C HIS A 64 -19.51 2.53 10.42
N ASN A 65 -20.40 2.13 9.52
CA ASN A 65 -21.32 1.02 9.72
C ASN A 65 -20.77 -0.35 9.30
N SER A 66 -19.57 -0.39 8.70
CA SER A 66 -18.92 -1.66 8.36
C SER A 66 -18.45 -2.41 9.61
N LEU A 67 -18.67 -3.72 9.63
CA LEU A 67 -18.22 -4.64 10.68
C LEU A 67 -16.89 -5.34 10.34
N ALA A 68 -16.25 -4.98 9.22
CA ALA A 68 -14.92 -5.48 8.90
C ALA A 68 -13.90 -5.05 9.98
N THR A 69 -13.02 -5.96 10.35
CA THR A 69 -12.00 -5.71 11.39
C THR A 69 -10.91 -4.75 10.92
N GLU A 70 -10.70 -4.65 9.61
CA GLU A 70 -9.81 -3.67 9.00
C GLU A 70 -10.59 -2.84 7.98
N ARG A 71 -10.55 -1.50 8.11
CA ARG A 71 -11.33 -0.61 7.25
C ARG A 71 -10.50 0.56 6.74
N ILE A 72 -10.71 0.93 5.48
CA ILE A 72 -10.10 2.10 4.84
C ILE A 72 -11.18 3.06 4.35
N LEU A 73 -11.12 4.31 4.81
CA LEU A 73 -11.77 5.45 4.19
C LEU A 73 -10.75 6.15 3.28
N SER A 74 -10.73 5.72 2.03
CA SER A 74 -9.96 6.38 0.99
C SER A 74 -10.73 7.60 0.49
N GLY A 75 -10.08 8.75 0.35
CA GLY A 75 -10.88 9.91 -0.07
C GLY A 75 -10.05 11.07 -0.61
N ALA A 76 -10.75 11.93 -1.33
CA ALA A 76 -10.22 13.17 -1.86
C ALA A 76 -9.57 14.04 -0.77
N ASN A 77 -8.65 14.93 -1.17
CA ASN A 77 -8.07 15.89 -0.22
C ASN A 77 -9.18 16.78 0.37
N GLN A 78 -9.09 17.06 1.68
CA GLN A 78 -10.02 17.90 2.41
C GLN A 78 -11.49 17.45 2.34
N SER A 79 -11.77 16.18 2.08
CA SER A 79 -13.13 15.62 2.03
C SER A 79 -13.70 15.25 3.41
N GLY A 80 -13.00 15.57 4.50
CA GLY A 80 -13.44 15.27 5.87
C GLY A 80 -13.05 13.89 6.40
N LYS A 81 -12.09 13.20 5.76
CA LYS A 81 -11.60 11.87 6.18
C LYS A 81 -11.09 11.83 7.62
N SER A 82 -10.13 12.72 7.94
CA SER A 82 -9.54 12.77 9.30
C SER A 82 -10.58 13.16 10.35
N LEU A 83 -11.58 13.98 10.00
CA LEU A 83 -12.70 14.28 10.88
C LEU A 83 -13.53 13.02 11.15
N ALA A 84 -13.87 12.26 10.12
CA ALA A 84 -14.62 11.01 10.27
C ALA A 84 -13.88 10.01 11.18
N GLY A 85 -12.58 9.79 10.96
CA GLY A 85 -11.77 8.93 11.82
C GLY A 85 -11.69 9.42 13.27
N CYS A 86 -11.54 10.72 13.49
CA CYS A 86 -11.56 11.31 14.83
C CYS A 86 -12.93 11.16 15.51
N MET A 87 -14.04 11.35 14.80
CA MET A 87 -15.39 11.19 15.34
C MET A 87 -15.69 9.75 15.75
N GLU A 88 -15.32 8.78 14.91
CA GLU A 88 -15.42 7.36 15.27
C GLU A 88 -14.60 7.05 16.52
N THR A 89 -13.38 7.59 16.60
CA THR A 89 -12.53 7.49 17.80
C THR A 89 -13.26 8.04 19.03
N CYS A 90 -13.91 9.20 18.96
CA CYS A 90 -14.67 9.76 20.06
C CYS A 90 -15.82 8.84 20.52
N PHE A 91 -16.52 8.20 19.59
CA PHE A 91 -17.59 7.25 19.94
C PHE A 91 -17.03 6.05 20.72
N HIS A 92 -15.92 5.49 20.26
CA HIS A 92 -15.28 4.36 20.94
C HIS A 92 -14.68 4.73 22.29
N LEU A 93 -14.06 5.91 22.40
CA LEU A 93 -13.46 6.39 23.65
C LEU A 93 -14.51 6.66 24.76
N THR A 94 -15.66 7.21 24.37
CA THR A 94 -16.73 7.54 25.33
C THR A 94 -17.72 6.38 25.54
N GLY A 95 -17.75 5.44 24.59
CA GLY A 95 -18.77 4.37 24.55
C GLY A 95 -20.17 4.88 24.22
N GLN A 96 -20.29 6.11 23.74
CA GLN A 96 -21.54 6.71 23.32
C GLN A 96 -21.59 6.76 21.79
N TYR A 97 -22.64 6.19 21.21
CA TYR A 97 -22.79 6.07 19.76
C TYR A 97 -24.06 6.78 19.31
N PRO A 98 -24.02 7.47 18.15
CA PRO A 98 -25.21 8.10 17.60
C PRO A 98 -26.26 7.08 17.16
N SER A 99 -27.51 7.49 16.99
CA SER A 99 -28.64 6.61 16.68
C SER A 99 -28.51 5.86 15.34
N TRP A 100 -27.76 6.40 14.39
CA TRP A 100 -27.50 5.79 13.09
C TRP A 100 -26.37 4.75 13.08
N TRP A 101 -25.63 4.60 14.20
CA TRP A 101 -24.47 3.71 14.32
C TRP A 101 -24.85 2.24 14.24
N LYS A 102 -24.21 1.49 13.34
CA LYS A 102 -24.35 0.03 13.20
C LYS A 102 -22.99 -0.71 13.17
N GLY A 103 -21.89 0.03 13.30
CA GLY A 103 -20.52 -0.49 13.27
C GLY A 103 -20.09 -1.15 14.57
N HIS A 104 -18.79 -1.32 14.73
CA HIS A 104 -18.21 -1.90 15.93
C HIS A 104 -18.59 -1.13 17.20
N VAL A 105 -18.79 -1.85 18.28
CA VAL A 105 -18.99 -1.29 19.62
C VAL A 105 -17.91 -1.84 20.53
N VAL A 106 -17.03 -0.96 21.01
CA VAL A 106 -15.96 -1.33 21.93
C VAL A 106 -16.53 -1.70 23.29
N LYS A 107 -16.08 -2.82 23.82
CA LYS A 107 -16.44 -3.30 25.17
C LYS A 107 -15.18 -3.42 26.02
N PRO A 108 -15.24 -3.02 27.30
CA PRO A 108 -14.13 -3.23 28.22
C PRO A 108 -13.79 -4.72 28.35
N ARG A 109 -12.50 -5.01 28.37
CA ARG A 109 -11.99 -6.34 28.74
C ARG A 109 -11.44 -6.36 30.14
N THR A 110 -11.37 -7.52 30.76
CA THR A 110 -10.75 -7.69 32.07
C THR A 110 -9.24 -7.85 31.89
N ASN A 111 -8.47 -7.00 32.54
CA ASN A 111 -7.02 -7.14 32.61
C ASN A 111 -6.66 -8.35 33.47
N ALA A 112 -5.96 -9.33 32.86
CA ALA A 112 -5.61 -10.59 33.53
C ALA A 112 -4.67 -10.43 34.74
N SER A 113 -3.91 -9.31 34.79
CA SER A 113 -2.93 -9.11 35.84
C SER A 113 -3.50 -8.49 37.12
N ASN A 114 -4.54 -7.66 37.00
CA ASN A 114 -5.08 -6.90 38.13
C ASN A 114 -6.61 -6.95 38.28
N GLY A 115 -7.30 -7.64 37.35
CA GLY A 115 -8.75 -7.77 37.35
C GLY A 115 -9.53 -6.50 36.99
N SER A 116 -8.87 -5.39 36.64
CA SER A 116 -9.55 -4.16 36.26
C SER A 116 -10.16 -4.24 34.87
N MET A 117 -11.25 -3.50 34.67
CA MET A 117 -11.83 -3.32 33.33
C MET A 117 -11.04 -2.23 32.59
N GLU A 118 -10.61 -2.53 31.37
CA GLU A 118 -9.81 -1.62 30.57
C GLU A 118 -10.19 -1.62 29.09
N ILE A 119 -9.91 -0.51 28.42
CA ILE A 119 -9.87 -0.35 26.97
C ILE A 119 -8.59 0.40 26.64
N ASN A 120 -7.81 -0.09 25.70
CA ASN A 120 -6.58 0.55 25.22
C ASN A 120 -6.74 0.94 23.76
N ALA A 121 -6.50 2.20 23.44
CA ALA A 121 -6.67 2.76 22.10
C ALA A 121 -5.42 3.49 21.63
N TRP A 122 -5.11 3.35 20.35
CA TRP A 122 -4.09 4.16 19.71
C TRP A 122 -4.68 5.04 18.61
N VAL A 123 -4.14 6.26 18.52
CA VAL A 123 -4.34 7.19 17.41
C VAL A 123 -2.97 7.50 16.85
N ILE A 124 -2.76 7.17 15.56
CA ILE A 124 -1.45 7.23 14.94
C ILE A 124 -1.52 8.14 13.71
N GLY A 125 -0.53 9.00 13.53
CA GLY A 125 -0.35 9.84 12.34
C GLY A 125 1.08 9.80 11.83
N THR A 126 1.38 10.59 10.81
CA THR A 126 2.69 10.59 10.12
C THR A 126 3.82 10.96 11.06
N ASP A 127 3.74 12.10 11.69
CA ASP A 127 4.74 12.66 12.58
C ASP A 127 4.09 13.26 13.85
N SER A 128 4.89 13.46 14.87
CA SER A 128 4.42 13.90 16.18
C SER A 128 3.79 15.30 16.19
N LYS A 129 4.18 16.21 15.29
CA LYS A 129 3.58 17.54 15.17
C LYS A 129 2.20 17.45 14.53
N THR A 130 2.08 16.70 13.44
CA THR A 130 0.80 16.43 12.77
C THR A 130 -0.18 15.75 13.70
N VAL A 131 0.27 14.78 14.51
CA VAL A 131 -0.56 14.14 15.54
C VAL A 131 -1.09 15.16 16.55
N ARG A 132 -0.24 16.06 17.06
CA ARG A 132 -0.66 17.13 17.99
C ARG A 132 -1.64 18.09 17.34
N ASP A 133 -1.28 18.63 16.17
CA ASP A 133 -1.98 19.76 15.56
C ASP A 133 -3.28 19.34 14.87
N SER A 134 -3.36 18.10 14.41
CA SER A 134 -4.53 17.59 13.68
C SER A 134 -5.38 16.62 14.50
N LEU A 135 -4.79 15.54 15.03
CA LEU A 135 -5.56 14.46 15.65
C LEU A 135 -5.90 14.76 17.11
N GLN A 136 -4.89 15.09 17.92
CA GLN A 136 -5.10 15.45 19.32
C GLN A 136 -6.05 16.64 19.43
N SER A 137 -5.79 17.72 18.67
CA SER A 137 -6.60 18.93 18.72
C SER A 137 -8.07 18.67 18.36
N LYS A 138 -8.36 17.77 17.40
CA LYS A 138 -9.75 17.41 17.06
C LYS A 138 -10.40 16.52 18.12
N ILE A 139 -9.70 15.53 18.66
CA ILE A 139 -10.26 14.54 19.59
C ILE A 139 -10.45 15.14 20.98
N ILE A 140 -9.37 15.59 21.61
CA ILE A 140 -9.37 16.07 22.99
C ILE A 140 -9.13 17.56 23.12
N GLY A 141 -8.73 18.24 22.05
CA GLY A 141 -8.39 19.67 22.10
C GLY A 141 -6.93 19.94 22.46
N THR A 142 -6.66 21.21 22.74
CA THR A 142 -5.32 21.72 23.04
C THR A 142 -5.17 22.06 24.53
N GLU A 143 -3.98 21.81 25.07
CA GLU A 143 -3.65 22.18 26.46
C GLU A 143 -3.80 23.69 26.70
N ALA A 144 -3.40 24.51 25.74
CA ALA A 144 -3.48 25.96 25.80
C ALA A 144 -4.91 26.48 26.01
N ARG A 145 -5.93 25.71 25.60
CA ARG A 145 -7.35 26.01 25.77
C ARG A 145 -8.03 25.14 26.83
N GLY A 146 -7.24 24.45 27.67
CA GLY A 146 -7.78 23.58 28.72
C GLY A 146 -8.63 22.42 28.15
N PHE A 147 -8.33 21.95 26.95
CA PHE A 147 -9.03 20.86 26.25
C PHE A 147 -10.52 21.13 25.94
N THR A 148 -10.91 22.40 25.82
CA THR A 148 -12.31 22.77 25.52
C THR A 148 -12.63 22.79 24.05
N ASP A 149 -11.62 22.83 23.18
CA ASP A 149 -11.71 22.94 21.71
C ASP A 149 -11.70 21.58 20.97
N GLY A 150 -11.62 20.45 21.67
CA GLY A 150 -11.74 19.11 21.10
C GLY A 150 -13.19 18.64 20.93
N CYS A 151 -13.42 17.53 20.24
CA CYS A 151 -14.76 16.92 20.08
C CYS A 151 -15.25 16.31 21.40
N ILE A 152 -14.37 15.73 22.21
CA ILE A 152 -14.71 15.19 23.54
C ILE A 152 -14.74 16.34 24.54
N HIS A 153 -15.84 16.43 25.31
CA HIS A 153 -15.98 17.45 26.36
C HIS A 153 -14.95 17.20 27.49
N PRO A 154 -14.38 18.25 28.12
CA PRO A 154 -13.38 18.13 29.18
C PRO A 154 -13.80 17.26 30.38
N ASP A 155 -15.09 17.17 30.68
CA ASP A 155 -15.62 16.33 31.77
C ASP A 155 -15.33 14.84 31.62
N TYR A 156 -15.10 14.39 30.35
CA TYR A 156 -14.71 13.02 30.06
C TYR A 156 -13.20 12.79 30.14
N ILE A 157 -12.40 13.86 30.21
CA ILE A 157 -10.95 13.80 30.09
C ILE A 157 -10.30 13.84 31.49
N ASP A 158 -9.48 12.84 31.83
CA ASP A 158 -8.61 12.89 33.01
C ASP A 158 -7.31 13.61 32.69
N VAL A 159 -7.35 14.93 32.83
CA VAL A 159 -6.19 15.80 32.59
C VAL A 159 -5.06 15.57 33.59
N GLN A 160 -5.39 15.20 34.86
CA GLN A 160 -4.39 15.00 35.90
C GLN A 160 -3.56 13.75 35.70
N GLY A 161 -4.17 12.70 35.13
CA GLY A 161 -3.49 11.45 34.72
C GLY A 161 -2.74 11.53 33.41
N ALA A 162 -2.75 12.68 32.69
CA ALA A 162 -2.14 12.80 31.37
C ALA A 162 -0.60 12.76 31.44
N ILE A 163 0.00 11.97 30.56
CA ILE A 163 1.44 11.88 30.36
C ILE A 163 1.79 12.67 29.09
N LYS A 164 2.59 13.71 29.24
CA LYS A 164 3.03 14.56 28.13
C LYS A 164 4.22 13.94 27.39
N SER A 165 4.28 14.16 26.09
CA SER A 165 5.43 13.81 25.28
C SER A 165 6.67 14.61 25.72
N ARG A 166 7.82 13.92 25.78
CA ARG A 166 9.11 14.58 26.09
C ARG A 166 9.70 15.30 24.87
N GLY A 167 9.33 14.90 23.67
CA GLY A 167 9.94 15.38 22.42
C GLY A 167 9.21 16.54 21.76
N VAL A 168 7.89 16.66 21.95
CA VAL A 168 7.06 17.68 21.28
C VAL A 168 6.20 18.40 22.32
N GLN A 169 6.43 19.68 22.46
CA GLN A 169 5.68 20.52 23.39
C GLN A 169 4.18 20.52 23.04
N GLY A 170 3.32 20.33 24.06
CA GLY A 170 1.87 20.32 23.91
C GLY A 170 1.28 19.01 23.36
N LEU A 171 2.11 18.03 22.97
CA LEU A 171 1.65 16.70 22.63
C LEU A 171 1.44 15.87 23.90
N ILE A 172 0.29 15.24 24.00
CA ILE A 172 -0.03 14.24 25.01
C ILE A 172 0.37 12.87 24.49
N ASP A 173 1.21 12.14 25.20
CA ASP A 173 1.54 10.75 24.87
C ASP A 173 0.41 9.80 25.29
N THR A 174 -0.06 9.95 26.53
CA THR A 174 -1.10 9.09 27.12
C THR A 174 -2.09 9.93 27.90
N ILE A 175 -3.38 9.66 27.72
CA ILE A 175 -4.47 10.29 28.46
C ILE A 175 -5.58 9.28 28.73
N TYR A 176 -6.36 9.51 29.78
CA TYR A 176 -7.48 8.63 30.12
C TYR A 176 -8.82 9.32 29.86
N ILE A 177 -9.74 8.59 29.24
CA ILE A 177 -11.07 9.07 28.88
C ILE A 177 -12.12 8.24 29.64
N LYS A 178 -13.06 8.90 30.29
CA LYS A 178 -14.17 8.25 31.01
C LYS A 178 -15.13 7.62 30.00
N HIS A 179 -15.28 6.31 30.08
CA HIS A 179 -16.19 5.55 29.23
C HIS A 179 -17.53 5.30 29.96
N LYS A 180 -18.64 5.24 29.22
CA LYS A 180 -19.99 5.03 29.80
C LYS A 180 -20.14 3.74 30.62
N SER A 181 -19.26 2.75 30.42
CA SER A 181 -19.23 1.52 31.21
C SER A 181 -18.64 1.69 32.61
N GLY A 182 -18.12 2.87 32.95
CA GLY A 182 -17.44 3.16 34.21
C GLY A 182 -15.94 2.87 34.21
N CYS A 183 -15.36 2.29 33.14
CA CYS A 183 -13.90 2.18 33.02
C CYS A 183 -13.29 3.44 32.41
N ASN A 184 -11.97 3.61 32.56
CA ASN A 184 -11.19 4.61 31.87
C ASN A 184 -10.53 3.97 30.64
N VAL A 185 -10.71 4.59 29.48
CA VAL A 185 -10.01 4.22 28.25
C VAL A 185 -8.62 4.86 28.26
N LYS A 186 -7.59 4.06 28.09
CA LYS A 186 -6.23 4.53 27.88
C LYS A 186 -6.03 4.90 26.42
N LEU A 187 -6.03 6.18 26.11
CA LEU A 187 -5.73 6.70 24.78
C LEU A 187 -4.25 7.06 24.68
N GLN A 188 -3.57 6.59 23.64
CA GLN A 188 -2.19 6.94 23.35
C GLN A 188 -2.07 7.53 21.95
N PHE A 189 -1.43 8.69 21.85
CA PHE A 189 -1.07 9.32 20.58
C PHE A 189 0.32 8.85 20.16
N ARG A 190 0.44 8.35 18.95
CA ARG A 190 1.66 7.78 18.36
C ARG A 190 1.93 8.38 16.99
N SER A 191 3.17 8.29 16.51
CA SER A 191 3.51 8.63 15.13
C SER A 191 4.28 7.50 14.44
N TYR A 192 4.17 7.42 13.11
CA TYR A 192 4.90 6.41 12.31
C TYR A 192 6.41 6.59 12.44
N GLU A 193 6.91 7.83 12.61
CA GLU A 193 8.33 8.12 12.82
C GLU A 193 8.93 7.46 14.07
N GLN A 194 8.11 7.12 15.07
CA GLN A 194 8.59 6.43 16.27
C GLN A 194 9.08 5.00 15.98
N GLY A 195 8.75 4.47 14.81
CA GLY A 195 9.20 3.17 14.34
C GLY A 195 8.57 1.98 15.07
N ARG A 196 8.85 0.79 14.54
CA ARG A 196 8.27 -0.48 14.98
C ARG A 196 8.55 -0.79 16.46
N GLU A 197 9.75 -0.48 16.95
CA GLU A 197 10.17 -0.82 18.32
C GLU A 197 9.28 -0.19 19.39
N ASN A 198 8.82 1.04 19.17
CA ASN A 198 7.96 1.75 20.11
C ASN A 198 6.51 1.27 20.10
N LEU A 199 6.13 0.44 19.12
CA LEU A 199 4.80 -0.16 19.00
C LEU A 199 4.74 -1.59 19.56
N GLN A 200 5.86 -2.18 20.01
CA GLN A 200 5.95 -3.62 20.35
C GLN A 200 5.37 -4.03 21.72
N SER A 201 5.10 -3.11 22.65
CA SER A 201 4.88 -3.47 24.06
C SER A 201 3.45 -3.29 24.58
N ALA A 202 2.45 -3.07 23.73
CA ALA A 202 1.09 -2.82 24.19
C ALA A 202 0.06 -3.78 23.57
N THR A 203 -0.97 -4.10 24.34
CA THR A 203 -2.18 -4.76 23.86
C THR A 203 -3.22 -3.68 23.62
N ILE A 204 -3.83 -3.62 22.44
CA ILE A 204 -4.79 -2.57 22.06
C ILE A 204 -6.11 -3.17 21.60
N ASP A 205 -7.20 -2.46 21.85
CA ASP A 205 -8.56 -2.87 21.53
C ASP A 205 -9.01 -2.25 20.19
N PHE A 206 -8.52 -1.05 19.86
CA PHE A 206 -8.68 -0.48 18.54
C PHE A 206 -7.57 0.51 18.21
N VAL A 207 -7.36 0.74 16.91
CA VAL A 207 -6.41 1.75 16.41
C VAL A 207 -7.00 2.53 15.26
N TYR A 208 -6.82 3.85 15.31
CA TYR A 208 -7.04 4.78 14.22
C TYR A 208 -5.71 5.20 13.61
N CYS A 209 -5.57 5.03 12.30
CA CYS A 209 -4.43 5.48 11.52
C CYS A 209 -4.85 6.62 10.59
N ASP A 210 -4.30 7.82 10.80
CA ASP A 210 -4.45 8.95 9.89
C ASP A 210 -3.25 8.97 8.94
N GLU A 211 -3.52 9.04 7.66
CA GLU A 211 -2.62 8.73 6.55
C GLU A 211 -2.22 7.25 6.45
N GLU A 212 -1.75 6.85 5.26
CA GLU A 212 -1.40 5.47 4.97
C GLU A 212 -0.18 5.02 5.79
N PRO A 213 -0.33 4.02 6.68
CA PRO A 213 0.77 3.53 7.50
C PRO A 213 1.84 2.83 6.65
N PRO A 214 3.12 2.93 7.04
CA PRO A 214 4.20 2.15 6.45
C PRO A 214 3.94 0.65 6.53
N SER A 215 4.30 -0.08 5.47
CA SER A 215 4.02 -1.54 5.36
C SER A 215 4.60 -2.36 6.52
N GLU A 216 5.77 -1.97 7.03
CA GLU A 216 6.43 -2.60 8.17
C GLU A 216 5.66 -2.48 9.49
N LEU A 217 4.80 -1.47 9.64
CA LEU A 217 4.01 -1.26 10.86
C LEU A 217 2.70 -2.04 10.85
N ILE A 218 2.15 -2.36 9.68
CA ILE A 218 0.85 -3.06 9.55
C ILE A 218 0.88 -4.41 10.26
N GLY A 219 1.92 -5.21 10.04
CA GLY A 219 2.09 -6.51 10.70
C GLY A 219 2.12 -6.40 12.22
N GLU A 220 2.77 -5.37 12.75
CA GLU A 220 2.84 -5.12 14.19
C GLU A 220 1.46 -4.71 14.75
N LEU A 221 0.75 -3.80 14.08
CA LEU A 221 -0.60 -3.39 14.49
C LEU A 221 -1.58 -4.56 14.51
N ARG A 222 -1.56 -5.41 13.48
CA ARG A 222 -2.36 -6.64 13.41
C ARG A 222 -2.05 -7.59 14.57
N ALA A 223 -0.77 -7.77 14.92
CA ALA A 223 -0.37 -8.62 16.04
C ALA A 223 -0.88 -8.09 17.39
N ARG A 224 -0.92 -6.76 17.60
CA ARG A 224 -1.43 -6.14 18.83
C ARG A 224 -2.96 -6.26 18.95
N LEU A 225 -3.67 -6.11 17.85
CA LEU A 225 -5.12 -6.25 17.77
C LEU A 225 -5.57 -7.71 17.89
N GLY A 226 -4.81 -8.65 17.32
CA GLY A 226 -5.10 -10.08 17.38
C GLY A 226 -5.21 -10.63 18.79
N ALA A 227 -4.46 -10.07 19.74
CA ALA A 227 -4.50 -10.48 21.16
C ALA A 227 -5.83 -10.13 21.87
N THR A 228 -6.57 -9.13 21.38
CA THR A 228 -7.83 -8.66 21.96
C THR A 228 -9.05 -8.97 21.10
N GLY A 229 -8.86 -9.43 19.86
CA GLY A 229 -9.92 -9.45 18.85
C GLY A 229 -10.34 -8.02 18.45
N GLY A 230 -9.41 -7.07 18.55
CA GLY A 230 -9.62 -5.66 18.23
C GLY A 230 -9.68 -5.37 16.73
N PHE A 231 -9.86 -4.11 16.36
CA PHE A 231 -10.01 -3.69 14.98
C PHE A 231 -9.21 -2.43 14.65
N MET A 232 -8.95 -2.23 13.36
CA MET A 232 -8.20 -1.09 12.82
C MET A 232 -9.01 -0.36 11.77
N TYR A 233 -8.97 0.95 11.79
CA TYR A 233 -9.51 1.77 10.73
C TYR A 233 -8.51 2.87 10.33
N MET A 234 -8.51 3.17 9.04
CA MET A 234 -7.54 4.03 8.40
C MET A 234 -8.24 5.06 7.54
N ALA A 235 -7.72 6.28 7.50
CA ALA A 235 -8.27 7.35 6.66
C ALA A 235 -7.13 8.08 5.95
N PHE A 236 -7.08 7.99 4.62
CA PHE A 236 -6.01 8.62 3.84
C PHE A 236 -6.41 8.94 2.39
N THR A 237 -5.62 9.79 1.73
CA THR A 237 -5.67 9.97 0.28
C THR A 237 -4.65 9.03 -0.35
N PRO A 238 -5.04 8.18 -1.32
CA PRO A 238 -4.17 7.12 -1.84
C PRO A 238 -3.15 7.66 -2.86
N LEU A 239 -2.30 8.60 -2.42
CA LEU A 239 -1.30 9.27 -3.27
C LEU A 239 -0.16 8.33 -3.69
N LYS A 240 0.07 7.27 -2.93
CA LYS A 240 1.06 6.23 -3.25
C LYS A 240 0.52 5.20 -4.26
N GLY A 241 -0.73 5.37 -4.71
CA GLY A 241 -1.39 4.46 -5.65
C GLY A 241 -1.78 3.11 -5.04
N MET A 242 -1.65 2.05 -5.83
CA MET A 242 -1.94 0.66 -5.43
C MET A 242 -0.80 0.05 -4.62
N THR A 243 -0.64 0.50 -3.38
CA THR A 243 0.33 -0.10 -2.46
C THR A 243 -0.06 -1.53 -2.08
N PRO A 244 0.84 -2.37 -1.54
CA PRO A 244 0.50 -3.70 -1.04
C PRO A 244 -0.65 -3.68 -0.03
N LEU A 245 -0.69 -2.68 0.86
CA LEU A 245 -1.79 -2.50 1.79
C LEU A 245 -3.11 -2.27 1.06
N VAL A 246 -3.16 -1.30 0.14
CA VAL A 246 -4.39 -0.97 -0.61
C VAL A 246 -4.86 -2.15 -1.45
N GLN A 247 -3.94 -2.93 -2.05
CA GLN A 247 -4.27 -4.13 -2.81
C GLN A 247 -5.01 -5.18 -2.00
N GLU A 248 -4.67 -5.35 -0.72
CA GLU A 248 -5.36 -6.31 0.15
C GLU A 248 -6.87 -5.99 0.32
N PHE A 249 -7.26 -4.74 0.07
CA PHE A 249 -8.65 -4.26 0.19
C PHE A 249 -9.34 -4.09 -1.16
N TRP A 250 -8.57 -3.98 -2.25
CA TRP A 250 -9.10 -3.65 -3.56
C TRP A 250 -9.46 -4.90 -4.36
N GLY A 251 -10.75 -5.05 -4.70
CA GLY A 251 -11.21 -6.13 -5.58
C GLY A 251 -11.20 -7.53 -4.96
N HIS A 252 -11.01 -7.65 -3.65
CA HIS A 252 -11.06 -8.91 -2.93
C HIS A 252 -12.35 -9.03 -2.11
N ASP A 253 -13.01 -10.16 -2.22
CA ASP A 253 -14.21 -10.49 -1.43
C ASP A 253 -13.77 -11.07 -0.06
N ASN A 254 -13.23 -10.18 0.79
CA ASN A 254 -12.82 -10.55 2.14
C ASN A 254 -13.69 -9.80 3.16
N PRO A 255 -14.55 -10.50 3.92
CA PRO A 255 -15.47 -9.87 4.86
C PRO A 255 -14.77 -9.13 6.02
N GLU A 256 -13.51 -9.46 6.31
CA GLU A 256 -12.71 -8.79 7.33
C GLU A 256 -12.08 -7.48 6.86
N LYS A 257 -12.19 -7.14 5.56
CA LYS A 257 -11.58 -5.95 4.97
C LYS A 257 -12.62 -5.13 4.22
N PHE A 258 -12.67 -3.85 4.52
CA PHE A 258 -13.59 -2.92 3.89
C PHE A 258 -12.87 -1.67 3.39
N LEU A 259 -13.10 -1.30 2.15
CA LEU A 259 -12.61 -0.06 1.55
C LEU A 259 -13.77 0.69 0.91
N THR A 260 -13.87 1.96 1.22
CA THR A 260 -14.77 2.89 0.53
C THR A 260 -14.00 4.11 0.03
N CYS A 261 -14.37 4.60 -1.16
CA CYS A 261 -13.76 5.77 -1.78
C CYS A 261 -14.72 6.95 -1.72
N MET A 262 -14.26 8.09 -1.21
CA MET A 262 -15.04 9.31 -1.08
C MET A 262 -14.47 10.40 -1.98
N ASN A 263 -15.28 10.89 -2.93
CA ASN A 263 -14.88 11.94 -3.85
C ASN A 263 -15.24 13.35 -3.31
N ILE A 264 -14.68 14.40 -3.92
CA ILE A 264 -14.93 15.78 -3.49
C ILE A 264 -16.38 16.22 -3.73
N TYR A 265 -17.09 15.62 -4.70
CA TYR A 265 -18.46 15.98 -5.05
C TYR A 265 -19.49 15.49 -4.02
N GLU A 266 -19.12 14.52 -3.19
CA GLU A 266 -19.94 14.00 -2.08
C GLU A 266 -19.79 14.82 -0.80
N ALA A 267 -18.81 15.71 -0.73
CA ALA A 267 -18.57 16.56 0.42
C ALA A 267 -19.43 17.83 0.35
N SER A 268 -20.59 17.82 0.99
CA SER A 268 -21.60 18.88 0.90
C SER A 268 -21.15 20.27 1.39
N HIS A 269 -20.00 20.37 2.06
CA HIS A 269 -19.40 21.66 2.44
C HIS A 269 -18.69 22.38 1.28
N TYR A 270 -18.57 21.74 0.11
CA TYR A 270 -18.04 22.37 -1.08
C TYR A 270 -19.16 22.94 -1.95
N THR A 271 -19.07 24.24 -2.25
CA THR A 271 -19.92 24.85 -3.27
C THR A 271 -19.43 24.45 -4.68
N PRO A 272 -20.32 24.50 -5.70
CA PRO A 272 -19.93 24.22 -7.09
C PRO A 272 -18.77 25.10 -7.57
N GLU A 273 -18.71 26.36 -7.14
CA GLU A 273 -17.64 27.30 -7.49
C GLU A 273 -16.30 26.86 -6.87
N LYS A 274 -16.32 26.39 -5.62
CA LYS A 274 -15.13 25.89 -4.93
C LYS A 274 -14.61 24.60 -5.59
N ILE A 275 -15.51 23.71 -6.00
CA ILE A 275 -15.15 22.49 -6.75
C ILE A 275 -14.46 22.86 -8.07
N LYS A 276 -15.03 23.76 -8.88
CA LYS A 276 -14.41 24.23 -10.14
C LYS A 276 -13.02 24.83 -9.92
N LYS A 277 -12.83 25.56 -8.81
CA LYS A 277 -11.51 26.11 -8.46
C LYS A 277 -10.50 25.01 -8.14
N ILE A 278 -10.91 23.95 -7.43
CA ILE A 278 -10.07 22.79 -7.12
C ILE A 278 -9.73 22.02 -8.41
N GLU A 279 -10.71 21.82 -9.30
CA GLU A 279 -10.50 21.19 -10.61
C GLU A 279 -9.45 21.94 -11.44
N SER A 280 -9.56 23.28 -11.48
CA SER A 280 -8.57 24.13 -12.15
C SER A 280 -7.19 24.04 -11.50
N LEU A 281 -7.10 23.99 -10.16
CA LEU A 281 -5.84 23.85 -9.43
C LEU A 281 -5.13 22.54 -9.77
N TYR A 282 -5.89 21.46 -9.97
CA TYR A 282 -5.35 20.13 -10.26
C TYR A 282 -5.24 19.80 -11.75
N SER A 283 -5.57 20.74 -12.65
CA SER A 283 -5.54 20.53 -14.11
C SER A 283 -4.14 20.20 -14.64
N GLY A 284 -3.06 20.69 -13.98
CA GLY A 284 -1.69 20.41 -14.33
C GLY A 284 -1.09 19.12 -13.78
N LEU A 285 -1.85 18.38 -12.94
CA LEU A 285 -1.40 17.12 -12.39
C LEU A 285 -1.63 15.96 -13.37
N SER A 286 -0.90 14.87 -13.18
CA SER A 286 -1.17 13.61 -13.91
C SER A 286 -2.62 13.14 -13.65
N GLU A 287 -3.20 12.40 -14.60
CA GLU A 287 -4.57 11.88 -14.44
C GLU A 287 -4.68 10.99 -13.20
N ALA A 288 -3.68 10.16 -12.93
CA ALA A 288 -3.60 9.32 -11.75
C ALA A 288 -3.63 10.13 -10.45
N GLU A 289 -2.78 11.16 -10.35
CA GLU A 289 -2.72 12.01 -9.16
C GLU A 289 -4.02 12.83 -8.98
N ARG A 290 -4.58 13.32 -10.08
CA ARG A 290 -5.88 14.01 -10.06
C ARG A 290 -7.00 13.10 -9.57
N LYS A 291 -7.09 11.85 -10.06
CA LYS A 291 -8.07 10.85 -9.58
C LYS A 291 -7.88 10.59 -8.08
N ALA A 292 -6.67 10.36 -7.62
CA ALA A 292 -6.41 10.14 -6.19
C ALA A 292 -6.84 11.34 -5.34
N ARG A 293 -6.46 12.58 -5.74
CA ARG A 293 -6.76 13.81 -4.98
C ARG A 293 -8.22 14.23 -5.01
N MET A 294 -8.94 13.93 -6.10
CA MET A 294 -10.33 14.36 -6.29
C MET A 294 -11.35 13.27 -6.01
N MET A 295 -11.02 12.02 -6.32
CA MET A 295 -11.95 10.89 -6.23
C MET A 295 -11.64 9.96 -5.05
N GLY A 296 -10.46 10.09 -4.44
CA GLY A 296 -10.01 9.14 -3.42
C GLY A 296 -9.80 7.72 -3.95
N VAL A 297 -9.70 7.57 -5.28
CA VAL A 297 -9.51 6.27 -5.93
C VAL A 297 -8.02 6.01 -6.05
N PRO A 298 -7.50 4.91 -5.48
CA PRO A 298 -6.13 4.51 -5.69
C PRO A 298 -5.92 4.20 -7.18
N THR A 299 -4.94 4.86 -7.78
CA THR A 299 -4.66 4.68 -9.19
C THR A 299 -3.37 3.93 -9.38
N MET A 300 -3.32 3.10 -10.41
CA MET A 300 -2.06 2.60 -10.91
C MET A 300 -1.34 3.78 -11.58
N GLY A 301 -0.24 4.27 -11.01
CA GLY A 301 0.52 5.27 -11.74
C GLY A 301 1.32 6.31 -10.98
N THR A 302 0.99 6.68 -9.75
CA THR A 302 1.89 7.54 -8.97
C THR A 302 2.97 6.68 -8.31
N GLY A 303 4.20 6.86 -8.80
CA GLY A 303 5.34 6.10 -8.32
C GLY A 303 5.56 4.73 -8.97
N LEU A 304 4.65 4.23 -9.82
CA LEU A 304 4.89 2.98 -10.54
C LEU A 304 6.05 3.12 -11.52
N VAL A 305 6.87 2.07 -11.59
CA VAL A 305 7.96 1.99 -12.56
C VAL A 305 7.39 1.84 -13.97
N TYR A 306 6.29 1.06 -14.13
CA TYR A 306 5.60 0.83 -15.40
C TYR A 306 4.14 1.28 -15.35
N PRO A 307 3.85 2.59 -15.48
CA PRO A 307 2.50 3.16 -15.37
C PRO A 307 1.71 3.04 -16.68
N VAL A 308 1.60 1.83 -17.22
CA VAL A 308 0.85 1.52 -18.45
C VAL A 308 -0.34 0.64 -18.07
N ASP A 309 -1.52 0.90 -18.66
CA ASP A 309 -2.72 0.10 -18.41
C ASP A 309 -2.50 -1.36 -18.85
N ASP A 310 -2.94 -2.31 -18.02
CA ASP A 310 -2.79 -3.73 -18.31
C ASP A 310 -3.53 -4.14 -19.58
N ASN A 311 -4.66 -3.49 -19.89
CA ASN A 311 -5.42 -3.75 -21.12
C ASN A 311 -4.63 -3.45 -22.39
N GLU A 312 -3.70 -2.49 -22.35
CA GLU A 312 -2.83 -2.17 -23.48
C GLU A 312 -1.73 -3.22 -23.68
N LEU A 313 -1.44 -4.01 -22.65
CA LEU A 313 -0.40 -5.03 -22.65
C LEU A 313 -0.92 -6.43 -22.97
N TYR A 314 -2.21 -6.69 -22.83
CA TYR A 314 -2.76 -8.02 -23.01
C TYR A 314 -2.64 -8.56 -24.44
N PHE A 315 -2.33 -9.86 -24.53
CA PHE A 315 -2.66 -10.72 -25.69
C PHE A 315 -3.13 -12.09 -25.17
N ASP A 316 -3.84 -12.84 -26.00
CA ASP A 316 -4.53 -14.07 -25.55
C ASP A 316 -3.61 -15.30 -25.45
N GLY A 317 -2.32 -15.14 -25.78
CA GLY A 317 -1.34 -16.22 -25.80
C GLY A 317 -1.19 -16.81 -27.21
N PHE A 318 -0.24 -17.74 -27.35
CA PHE A 318 0.02 -18.43 -28.61
C PHE A 318 -0.54 -19.84 -28.54
N THR A 319 -1.24 -20.27 -29.61
CA THR A 319 -1.50 -21.70 -29.86
C THR A 319 -0.21 -22.37 -30.34
N GLU A 320 0.52 -21.70 -31.26
CA GLU A 320 1.83 -22.13 -31.75
C GLU A 320 2.68 -20.90 -32.06
N ILE A 321 3.92 -20.89 -31.56
CA ILE A 321 4.86 -19.79 -31.81
C ILE A 321 5.54 -20.01 -33.15
N PRO A 322 5.51 -19.04 -34.10
CA PRO A 322 6.16 -19.19 -35.39
C PRO A 322 7.65 -19.51 -35.29
N LYS A 323 8.16 -20.51 -35.99
CA LYS A 323 9.55 -20.99 -35.88
C LYS A 323 10.60 -19.94 -36.26
N ARG A 324 10.24 -18.99 -37.11
CA ARG A 324 11.09 -17.86 -37.51
C ARG A 324 11.17 -16.73 -36.49
N TRP A 325 10.29 -16.71 -35.49
CA TRP A 325 10.33 -15.70 -34.47
C TRP A 325 11.41 -16.02 -33.45
N LYS A 326 12.12 -14.96 -33.00
CA LYS A 326 13.27 -15.10 -32.10
C LYS A 326 12.81 -15.28 -30.67
N ARG A 327 13.26 -16.34 -30.01
CA ARG A 327 12.92 -16.64 -28.61
C ARG A 327 14.10 -16.36 -27.70
N MET A 328 13.80 -15.92 -26.51
CA MET A 328 14.75 -15.71 -25.44
C MET A 328 14.06 -15.86 -24.09
N GLY A 329 14.79 -16.33 -23.10
CA GLY A 329 14.39 -16.26 -21.71
C GLY A 329 15.32 -15.37 -20.90
N ALA A 330 14.92 -15.09 -19.66
CA ALA A 330 15.75 -14.45 -18.66
C ALA A 330 15.42 -14.98 -17.29
N LEU A 331 16.38 -14.94 -16.40
CA LEU A 331 16.19 -15.25 -15.00
C LEU A 331 16.71 -14.12 -14.12
N ASP A 332 16.00 -13.81 -13.04
CA ASP A 332 16.52 -13.09 -11.90
C ASP A 332 16.85 -14.08 -10.78
N PHE A 333 18.01 -13.93 -10.17
CA PHE A 333 18.58 -14.95 -9.29
C PHE A 333 18.16 -14.75 -7.85
N GLY A 334 17.34 -15.67 -7.34
CA GLY A 334 17.00 -15.79 -5.92
C GLY A 334 17.68 -16.97 -5.23
N ARG A 335 17.91 -16.86 -3.93
CA ARG A 335 18.52 -17.90 -3.09
C ARG A 335 17.79 -18.05 -1.77
N GLY A 336 17.55 -19.32 -1.35
CA GLY A 336 16.85 -19.62 -0.10
C GLY A 336 15.41 -19.09 -0.16
N GLU A 337 15.03 -18.27 0.79
CA GLU A 337 13.71 -17.67 0.86
C GLU A 337 13.47 -16.55 -0.19
N HIS A 338 14.55 -16.06 -0.83
CA HIS A 338 14.43 -15.09 -1.92
C HIS A 338 13.97 -15.79 -3.19
N PRO A 339 12.86 -15.35 -3.81
CA PRO A 339 12.36 -15.96 -5.02
C PRO A 339 13.32 -15.81 -6.20
N GLN A 340 13.24 -16.74 -7.14
CA GLN A 340 13.87 -16.63 -8.45
C GLN A 340 12.77 -16.38 -9.48
N GLY A 341 12.86 -15.27 -10.21
CA GLY A 341 11.98 -14.96 -11.34
C GLY A 341 12.54 -15.51 -12.66
N MET A 342 11.71 -16.09 -13.49
CA MET A 342 12.05 -16.54 -14.83
C MET A 342 10.98 -16.10 -15.82
N VAL A 343 11.39 -15.56 -16.97
CA VAL A 343 10.48 -15.03 -18.00
C VAL A 343 10.93 -15.51 -19.36
N TRP A 344 9.96 -15.87 -20.23
CA TRP A 344 10.20 -16.24 -21.63
C TRP A 344 9.44 -15.32 -22.56
N GLY A 345 10.15 -14.83 -23.57
CA GLY A 345 9.60 -13.96 -24.58
C GLY A 345 9.94 -14.40 -25.99
N VAL A 346 9.12 -13.95 -26.92
CA VAL A 346 9.32 -14.12 -28.34
C VAL A 346 9.18 -12.78 -29.05
N LEU A 347 10.12 -12.48 -29.93
CA LEU A 347 10.18 -11.24 -30.70
C LEU A 347 9.64 -11.48 -32.11
N ASP A 348 8.60 -10.75 -32.50
CA ASP A 348 8.18 -10.63 -33.88
C ASP A 348 9.16 -9.71 -34.62
N PRO A 349 9.93 -10.22 -35.59
CA PRO A 349 10.92 -9.42 -36.31
C PRO A 349 10.32 -8.37 -37.25
N MET A 350 9.03 -8.49 -37.62
CA MET A 350 8.36 -7.56 -38.54
C MET A 350 7.88 -6.29 -37.82
N THR A 351 7.40 -6.44 -36.57
CA THR A 351 6.82 -5.33 -35.81
C THR A 351 7.71 -4.89 -34.67
N ASP A 352 8.82 -5.58 -34.42
CA ASP A 352 9.68 -5.41 -33.23
C ASP A 352 8.87 -5.53 -31.90
N THR A 353 7.81 -6.34 -31.90
CA THR A 353 6.98 -6.56 -30.73
C THR A 353 7.47 -7.76 -29.94
N LEU A 354 7.77 -7.55 -28.67
CA LEU A 354 8.13 -8.57 -27.70
C LEU A 354 6.86 -9.11 -27.03
N TYR A 355 6.60 -10.39 -27.16
CA TYR A 355 5.51 -11.09 -26.48
C TYR A 355 6.05 -11.93 -25.33
N ILE A 356 5.69 -11.59 -24.10
CA ILE A 356 5.96 -12.42 -22.92
C ILE A 356 4.90 -13.51 -22.86
N TYR A 357 5.30 -14.76 -23.10
CA TYR A 357 4.37 -15.89 -23.20
C TYR A 357 4.44 -16.82 -22.00
N ASP A 358 5.49 -16.73 -21.15
CA ASP A 358 5.54 -17.43 -19.87
C ASP A 358 6.36 -16.67 -18.84
N ALA A 359 5.97 -16.81 -17.56
CA ALA A 359 6.65 -16.22 -16.41
C ALA A 359 6.43 -17.11 -15.18
N ILE A 360 7.50 -17.52 -14.56
CA ILE A 360 7.49 -18.47 -13.43
C ILE A 360 8.30 -17.89 -12.27
N LYS A 361 7.77 -18.01 -11.06
CA LYS A 361 8.46 -17.68 -9.82
C LYS A 361 8.68 -18.93 -8.99
N THR A 362 9.90 -19.15 -8.52
CA THR A 362 10.24 -20.30 -7.69
C THR A 362 10.90 -19.86 -6.39
N VAL A 363 10.64 -20.58 -5.31
CA VAL A 363 11.23 -20.34 -3.98
C VAL A 363 11.83 -21.66 -3.48
N ASN A 364 12.97 -21.59 -2.82
CA ASN A 364 13.65 -22.75 -2.22
C ASN A 364 13.97 -23.89 -3.20
N LYS A 365 14.17 -23.57 -4.49
CA LYS A 365 14.57 -24.54 -5.52
C LYS A 365 16.08 -24.59 -5.67
N THR A 366 16.59 -25.78 -5.92
CA THR A 366 17.99 -26.01 -6.30
C THR A 366 18.26 -25.54 -7.73
N VAL A 367 19.55 -25.33 -8.07
CA VAL A 367 19.95 -24.99 -9.44
C VAL A 367 19.48 -26.07 -10.44
N ALA A 368 19.57 -27.35 -10.09
CA ALA A 368 19.13 -28.46 -10.96
C ALA A 368 17.62 -28.45 -11.21
N GLU A 369 16.80 -28.16 -10.17
CA GLU A 369 15.34 -28.03 -10.33
C GLU A 369 14.98 -26.85 -11.23
N ASN A 370 15.60 -25.69 -11.00
CA ASN A 370 15.36 -24.50 -11.84
C ASN A 370 15.85 -24.71 -13.27
N ALA A 371 17.01 -25.37 -13.47
CA ALA A 371 17.51 -25.74 -14.78
C ALA A 371 16.54 -26.70 -15.52
N SER A 372 15.93 -27.63 -14.79
CA SER A 372 14.91 -28.53 -15.36
C SER A 372 13.68 -27.76 -15.84
N ILE A 373 13.23 -26.73 -15.10
CA ILE A 373 12.14 -25.87 -15.53
C ILE A 373 12.52 -25.11 -16.80
N ILE A 374 13.72 -24.51 -16.83
CA ILE A 374 14.21 -23.76 -17.99
C ILE A 374 14.26 -24.64 -19.25
N LYS A 375 14.80 -25.84 -19.15
CA LYS A 375 14.95 -26.75 -20.29
C LYS A 375 13.64 -27.25 -20.90
N ARG A 376 12.54 -27.28 -20.13
CA ARG A 376 11.20 -27.63 -20.65
C ARG A 376 10.68 -26.64 -21.70
N HIS A 377 11.13 -25.38 -21.67
CA HIS A 377 10.77 -24.37 -22.65
C HIS A 377 11.57 -24.49 -23.96
N GLY A 378 12.68 -25.20 -23.92
CA GLY A 378 13.58 -25.45 -25.03
C GLY A 378 15.04 -25.25 -24.63
N GLU A 379 15.83 -26.32 -24.65
CA GLU A 379 17.26 -26.29 -24.26
C GLU A 379 18.09 -25.33 -25.13
N TRP A 380 17.62 -25.04 -26.34
CA TRP A 380 18.25 -24.14 -27.29
C TRP A 380 18.00 -22.66 -27.01
N ILE A 381 16.95 -22.30 -26.23
CA ILE A 381 16.58 -20.91 -25.98
C ILE A 381 17.65 -20.26 -25.09
N PRO A 382 18.27 -19.14 -25.54
CA PRO A 382 19.25 -18.47 -24.69
C PRO A 382 18.57 -17.78 -23.51
N MET A 383 19.22 -17.89 -22.33
CA MET A 383 18.76 -17.31 -21.08
C MET A 383 19.67 -16.14 -20.67
N ALA A 384 19.11 -14.94 -20.58
CA ALA A 384 19.79 -13.81 -19.94
C ALA A 384 19.86 -14.01 -18.43
N TRP A 385 20.92 -13.53 -17.81
CA TRP A 385 21.21 -13.76 -16.40
C TRP A 385 21.84 -12.53 -15.74
N PRO A 386 21.60 -12.29 -14.43
CA PRO A 386 22.14 -11.15 -13.70
C PRO A 386 23.63 -11.34 -13.34
N HIS A 387 24.30 -10.24 -13.06
CA HIS A 387 25.71 -10.27 -12.60
C HIS A 387 25.92 -11.16 -11.37
N ASP A 388 24.89 -11.30 -10.54
CA ASP A 388 24.91 -12.05 -9.27
C ASP A 388 25.18 -13.56 -9.43
N LEU A 389 24.93 -14.14 -10.62
CA LEU A 389 25.33 -15.51 -10.92
C LEU A 389 26.86 -15.71 -10.95
N ASN A 390 27.67 -14.64 -10.95
CA ASN A 390 29.12 -14.73 -10.80
C ASN A 390 29.57 -14.97 -9.34
N ARG A 391 28.64 -14.95 -8.36
CA ARG A 391 28.95 -15.24 -6.95
C ARG A 391 29.33 -16.72 -6.78
N ASP A 392 30.16 -16.99 -5.76
CA ASP A 392 30.51 -18.32 -5.36
C ASP A 392 29.29 -19.07 -4.81
N SER A 393 29.07 -20.28 -5.28
CA SER A 393 27.96 -21.13 -4.84
C SER A 393 28.18 -21.81 -3.50
N GLY A 394 29.43 -21.83 -3.01
CA GLY A 394 29.85 -22.63 -1.86
C GLY A 394 29.98 -24.14 -2.16
N VAL A 395 29.73 -24.55 -3.42
CA VAL A 395 29.94 -25.96 -3.85
C VAL A 395 31.39 -26.11 -4.30
N GLY A 396 32.18 -26.82 -3.51
CA GLY A 396 33.58 -27.09 -3.80
C GLY A 396 33.77 -28.16 -4.87
N ASP A 397 34.86 -28.04 -5.63
CA ASP A 397 35.41 -29.14 -6.44
C ASP A 397 36.80 -29.51 -5.85
N ALA A 398 37.02 -30.79 -5.56
CA ALA A 398 38.31 -31.30 -5.01
C ALA A 398 39.52 -30.97 -5.91
N LYS A 399 39.30 -30.56 -7.16
CA LYS A 399 40.33 -30.19 -8.14
C LYS A 399 40.48 -28.68 -8.36
N LYS A 400 39.59 -27.82 -7.79
CA LYS A 400 39.63 -26.37 -7.89
C LYS A 400 39.96 -25.74 -6.55
N THR A 401 40.80 -24.73 -6.57
CA THR A 401 41.16 -23.91 -5.39
C THR A 401 39.98 -23.00 -4.99
N GLU A 402 39.08 -22.70 -5.92
CA GLU A 402 37.87 -21.91 -5.72
C GLU A 402 36.63 -22.76 -6.05
N GLY A 403 35.49 -22.53 -5.34
CA GLY A 403 34.23 -23.19 -5.61
C GLY A 403 33.64 -22.83 -6.97
N TYR A 404 32.60 -23.55 -7.41
CA TYR A 404 31.86 -23.23 -8.62
C TYR A 404 31.05 -21.94 -8.42
N LYS A 405 31.06 -21.06 -9.44
CA LYS A 405 30.10 -19.95 -9.53
C LYS A 405 28.72 -20.48 -9.92
N TYR A 406 27.65 -19.79 -9.50
CA TYR A 406 26.29 -20.21 -9.83
C TYR A 406 26.09 -20.38 -11.34
N LYS A 407 26.61 -19.47 -12.18
CA LYS A 407 26.55 -19.60 -13.65
C LYS A 407 27.16 -20.91 -14.16
N GLU A 408 28.24 -21.36 -13.56
CA GLU A 408 28.92 -22.63 -13.95
C GLU A 408 28.03 -23.85 -13.63
N LEU A 409 27.29 -23.79 -12.53
CA LEU A 409 26.30 -24.81 -12.18
C LEU A 409 25.16 -24.87 -13.17
N TYR A 410 24.58 -23.71 -13.57
CA TYR A 410 23.53 -23.68 -14.60
C TYR A 410 24.02 -24.22 -15.97
N ILE A 411 25.25 -23.85 -16.37
CA ILE A 411 25.87 -24.35 -17.60
C ILE A 411 26.08 -25.89 -17.51
N LYS A 412 26.55 -26.38 -16.35
CA LYS A 412 26.73 -27.82 -16.12
C LYS A 412 25.41 -28.59 -16.18
N GLU A 413 24.31 -27.98 -15.75
CA GLU A 413 22.95 -28.52 -15.88
C GLU A 413 22.37 -28.38 -17.29
N GLY A 414 23.13 -27.85 -18.26
CA GLY A 414 22.74 -27.74 -19.66
C GLY A 414 21.87 -26.54 -20.01
N VAL A 415 21.85 -25.51 -19.17
CA VAL A 415 21.15 -24.25 -19.49
C VAL A 415 21.98 -23.42 -20.45
N ASN A 416 21.36 -22.97 -21.55
CA ASN A 416 21.98 -22.11 -22.55
C ASN A 416 22.03 -20.65 -22.08
N LEU A 417 22.97 -20.31 -21.19
CA LEU A 417 23.15 -18.93 -20.72
C LEU A 417 23.77 -18.06 -21.82
N THR A 418 23.34 -16.78 -21.91
CA THR A 418 23.99 -15.81 -22.80
C THR A 418 25.48 -15.66 -22.46
N PRO A 419 26.35 -15.33 -23.45
CA PRO A 419 27.81 -15.24 -23.23
C PRO A 419 28.22 -14.27 -22.12
N GLU A 420 27.42 -13.25 -21.90
CA GLU A 420 27.61 -12.21 -20.90
C GLU A 420 26.36 -12.02 -20.03
N PHE A 421 26.55 -11.49 -18.81
CA PHE A 421 25.42 -11.12 -17.96
C PHE A 421 24.63 -9.94 -18.54
N ALA A 422 23.40 -9.74 -18.04
CA ALA A 422 22.48 -8.73 -18.53
C ALA A 422 23.07 -7.32 -18.44
N LYS A 423 23.29 -6.72 -19.60
CA LYS A 423 23.77 -5.35 -19.80
C LYS A 423 23.33 -4.84 -21.19
N THR A 424 23.26 -3.55 -21.36
CA THR A 424 22.94 -2.90 -22.63
C THR A 424 24.09 -3.05 -23.66
N LYS A 425 23.87 -2.67 -24.91
CA LYS A 425 24.88 -2.74 -25.97
C LYS A 425 26.12 -1.87 -25.70
N ASP A 426 25.95 -0.76 -25.00
CA ASP A 426 27.01 0.16 -24.56
C ASP A 426 27.69 -0.29 -23.25
N GLY A 427 27.33 -1.45 -22.72
CA GLY A 427 27.94 -2.07 -21.53
C GLY A 427 27.35 -1.64 -20.20
N SER A 428 26.32 -0.78 -20.19
CA SER A 428 25.65 -0.36 -18.96
C SER A 428 24.81 -1.48 -18.36
N ASN A 429 24.93 -1.71 -17.06
CA ASN A 429 24.09 -2.60 -16.27
C ASN A 429 23.19 -1.83 -15.27
N LYS A 430 23.06 -0.50 -15.45
CA LYS A 430 22.22 0.33 -14.59
C LYS A 430 20.76 -0.05 -14.72
N VAL A 431 20.09 -0.20 -13.58
CA VAL A 431 18.68 -0.61 -13.49
C VAL A 431 17.78 0.36 -14.25
N GLU A 432 18.02 1.67 -14.11
CA GLU A 432 17.22 2.73 -14.71
C GLU A 432 17.20 2.66 -16.25
N VAL A 433 18.36 2.33 -16.87
CA VAL A 433 18.44 2.22 -18.33
C VAL A 433 17.55 1.09 -18.85
N GLY A 434 17.60 -0.05 -18.17
CA GLY A 434 16.74 -1.19 -18.52
C GLY A 434 15.26 -0.91 -18.27
N ILE A 435 14.91 -0.19 -17.21
CA ILE A 435 13.53 0.24 -16.93
C ILE A 435 13.00 1.14 -18.06
N ILE A 436 13.80 2.08 -18.51
CA ILE A 436 13.43 3.00 -19.61
C ILE A 436 13.11 2.20 -20.87
N GLU A 437 13.93 1.21 -21.22
CA GLU A 437 13.72 0.37 -22.42
C GLU A 437 12.40 -0.43 -22.34
N VAL A 438 12.14 -1.09 -21.19
CA VAL A 438 10.88 -1.84 -20.97
C VAL A 438 9.68 -0.90 -21.04
N ARG A 439 9.76 0.24 -20.34
CA ARG A 439 8.68 1.23 -20.32
C ARG A 439 8.39 1.80 -21.71
N GLN A 440 9.42 2.10 -22.48
CA GLN A 440 9.26 2.61 -23.83
C GLN A 440 8.57 1.59 -24.74
N ARG A 441 8.96 0.30 -24.67
CA ARG A 441 8.27 -0.78 -25.41
C ARG A 441 6.81 -0.94 -25.02
N MET A 442 6.48 -0.78 -23.73
CA MET A 442 5.09 -0.78 -23.25
C MET A 442 4.28 0.38 -23.86
N LEU A 443 4.82 1.60 -23.79
CA LEU A 443 4.18 2.81 -24.30
C LEU A 443 3.97 2.78 -25.83
N ASP A 444 4.93 2.22 -26.56
CA ASP A 444 4.87 2.07 -28.02
C ASP A 444 3.98 0.89 -28.47
N GLY A 445 3.42 0.13 -27.53
CA GLY A 445 2.66 -1.09 -27.81
C GLY A 445 3.52 -2.27 -28.31
N ARG A 446 4.86 -2.15 -28.20
CA ARG A 446 5.85 -3.15 -28.63
C ARG A 446 6.23 -4.15 -27.53
N LEU A 447 5.49 -4.17 -26.41
CA LEU A 447 5.55 -5.22 -25.40
C LEU A 447 4.15 -5.69 -25.10
N LYS A 448 3.92 -6.99 -25.26
CA LYS A 448 2.66 -7.66 -24.96
C LYS A 448 2.90 -8.80 -23.99
N VAL A 449 1.92 -9.09 -23.14
CA VAL A 449 2.02 -10.09 -22.07
C VAL A 449 0.78 -10.97 -22.10
N ALA A 450 0.97 -12.28 -22.06
CA ALA A 450 -0.15 -13.21 -22.11
C ALA A 450 -1.07 -13.00 -20.89
N ARG A 451 -2.37 -12.85 -21.16
CA ARG A 451 -3.40 -12.51 -20.17
C ARG A 451 -3.42 -13.46 -18.96
N TYR A 452 -3.06 -14.72 -19.14
CA TYR A 452 -3.03 -15.73 -18.08
C TYR A 452 -1.84 -15.59 -17.11
N LEU A 453 -0.86 -14.71 -17.37
CA LEU A 453 0.31 -14.51 -16.51
C LEU A 453 -0.03 -13.58 -15.33
N SER A 454 -0.96 -14.00 -14.49
CA SER A 454 -1.47 -13.18 -13.39
C SER A 454 -0.38 -12.67 -12.44
N ASP A 455 0.66 -13.47 -12.19
CA ASP A 455 1.74 -13.09 -11.25
C ASP A 455 2.66 -12.02 -11.85
N TRP A 456 2.85 -12.00 -13.19
CA TRP A 456 3.55 -10.93 -13.87
C TRP A 456 2.81 -9.59 -13.71
N PHE A 457 1.48 -9.60 -13.91
CA PHE A 457 0.66 -8.39 -13.77
C PHE A 457 0.60 -7.91 -12.32
N LYS A 458 0.44 -8.81 -11.34
CA LYS A 458 0.47 -8.46 -9.91
C LYS A 458 1.78 -7.78 -9.54
N GLU A 459 2.91 -8.31 -9.99
CA GLU A 459 4.23 -7.75 -9.66
C GLU A 459 4.42 -6.39 -10.37
N LYS A 460 4.03 -6.24 -11.65
CA LYS A 460 4.03 -4.95 -12.35
C LYS A 460 3.22 -3.88 -11.60
N GLN A 461 2.06 -4.24 -11.06
CA GLN A 461 1.15 -3.32 -10.37
C GLN A 461 1.72 -2.78 -9.06
N ILE A 462 2.64 -3.50 -8.43
CA ILE A 462 3.29 -3.08 -7.18
C ILE A 462 4.71 -2.56 -7.37
N TYR A 463 5.33 -2.78 -8.54
CA TYR A 463 6.69 -2.34 -8.84
C TYR A 463 6.75 -0.82 -8.95
N ARG A 464 7.36 -0.18 -7.95
CA ARG A 464 7.30 1.28 -7.75
C ARG A 464 8.65 1.85 -7.30
N TYR A 465 8.80 3.16 -7.45
CA TYR A 465 9.90 3.92 -6.89
C TYR A 465 9.70 4.18 -5.40
N GLY A 466 10.78 4.11 -4.63
CA GLY A 466 10.82 4.57 -3.24
C GLY A 466 11.03 6.08 -3.14
N ASP A 467 11.10 6.57 -1.91
CA ASP A 467 11.32 8.00 -1.61
C ASP A 467 12.70 8.50 -2.09
N ASP A 468 13.66 7.59 -2.30
CA ASP A 468 14.99 7.85 -2.86
C ASP A 468 15.02 7.86 -4.40
N ASN A 469 13.88 7.82 -5.08
CA ASN A 469 13.71 7.68 -6.52
C ASN A 469 14.36 6.42 -7.12
N LYS A 470 14.59 5.38 -6.33
CA LYS A 470 15.02 4.07 -6.81
C LYS A 470 13.87 3.08 -6.75
N PRO A 471 13.81 2.09 -7.65
CA PRO A 471 12.83 1.01 -7.53
C PRO A 471 12.97 0.29 -6.20
N ILE A 472 11.84 0.07 -5.53
CA ILE A 472 11.81 -0.73 -4.30
C ILE A 472 12.07 -2.18 -4.68
N LYS A 473 13.06 -2.78 -4.02
CA LYS A 473 13.44 -4.17 -4.23
C LYS A 473 12.63 -5.11 -3.33
N GLU A 474 11.33 -5.16 -3.60
CA GLU A 474 10.40 -6.07 -2.94
C GLU A 474 9.46 -6.65 -4.00
N LYS A 475 9.49 -7.97 -4.17
CA LYS A 475 8.63 -8.67 -5.15
C LYS A 475 8.82 -8.15 -6.59
N ASP A 476 10.07 -7.95 -7.00
CA ASP A 476 10.47 -7.41 -8.30
C ASP A 476 11.16 -8.46 -9.21
N ASP A 477 11.15 -9.72 -8.81
CA ASP A 477 11.90 -10.81 -9.43
C ASP A 477 11.50 -11.06 -10.89
N ILE A 478 10.19 -11.04 -11.19
CA ILE A 478 9.67 -11.19 -12.57
C ILE A 478 9.91 -9.90 -13.38
N MET A 479 9.81 -8.74 -12.74
CA MET A 479 10.08 -7.45 -13.39
C MET A 479 11.56 -7.30 -13.74
N ASP A 480 12.46 -7.71 -12.85
CA ASP A 480 13.89 -7.72 -13.12
C ASP A 480 14.26 -8.74 -14.21
N ALA A 481 13.67 -9.95 -14.19
CA ALA A 481 13.83 -10.91 -15.29
C ALA A 481 13.29 -10.35 -16.62
N THR A 482 12.14 -9.65 -16.64
CA THR A 482 11.59 -8.99 -17.83
C THR A 482 12.55 -7.92 -18.36
N ARG A 483 13.16 -7.15 -17.47
CA ARG A 483 14.17 -6.15 -17.82
C ARG A 483 15.42 -6.79 -18.44
N TYR A 484 15.94 -7.88 -17.87
CA TYR A 484 17.09 -8.61 -18.41
C TYR A 484 16.78 -9.18 -19.79
N LEU A 485 15.62 -9.80 -19.98
CA LEU A 485 15.18 -10.28 -21.28
C LEU A 485 15.17 -9.16 -22.31
N THR A 486 14.58 -8.00 -21.98
CA THR A 486 14.42 -6.90 -22.92
C THR A 486 15.77 -6.32 -23.38
N ILE A 487 16.69 -6.05 -22.46
CA ILE A 487 17.99 -5.47 -22.82
C ILE A 487 18.93 -6.44 -23.51
N MET A 488 18.66 -7.74 -23.44
CA MET A 488 19.48 -8.80 -24.01
C MET A 488 18.89 -9.41 -25.29
N LEU A 489 17.82 -8.85 -25.85
CA LEU A 489 17.13 -9.35 -27.06
C LEU A 489 18.07 -9.56 -28.26
N ARG A 490 19.26 -8.92 -28.28
CA ARG A 490 20.28 -9.16 -29.31
C ARG A 490 20.79 -10.60 -29.38
N TYR A 491 20.60 -11.39 -28.30
CA TYR A 491 20.98 -12.82 -28.25
C TYR A 491 19.80 -13.75 -28.54
N ALA A 492 18.61 -13.21 -28.81
CA ALA A 492 17.44 -14.03 -29.16
C ALA A 492 17.68 -14.74 -30.52
N ILE A 493 17.36 -16.02 -30.58
CA ILE A 493 17.47 -16.85 -31.79
C ILE A 493 16.13 -17.49 -32.16
N SER A 494 15.95 -17.82 -33.42
CA SER A 494 14.79 -18.56 -33.89
C SER A 494 15.03 -20.07 -33.86
N GLU A 495 13.95 -20.85 -33.91
CA GLU A 495 14.05 -22.31 -34.03
C GLU A 495 14.72 -22.73 -35.35
N ASP A 496 14.46 -21.98 -36.44
CA ASP A 496 15.09 -22.21 -37.73
C ASP A 496 16.61 -21.94 -37.67
N GLU A 497 17.05 -20.83 -37.06
CA GLU A 497 18.47 -20.52 -36.83
C GLU A 497 19.16 -21.60 -35.96
N ASN A 498 18.50 -22.09 -34.91
CA ASN A 498 19.02 -23.18 -34.08
C ASN A 498 19.19 -24.47 -34.88
N THR A 499 18.20 -24.84 -35.73
CA THR A 499 18.27 -26.02 -36.57
C THR A 499 19.40 -25.91 -37.57
N PHE A 500 19.57 -24.75 -38.21
CA PHE A 500 20.66 -24.49 -39.15
C PHE A 500 22.03 -24.60 -38.47
N ASN A 501 22.21 -24.00 -37.29
CA ASN A 501 23.44 -24.08 -36.54
C ASN A 501 23.80 -25.52 -36.14
N ARG A 502 22.82 -26.34 -35.74
CA ARG A 502 23.05 -27.74 -35.41
C ARG A 502 23.46 -28.55 -36.65
N LEU A 503 22.85 -28.33 -37.79
CA LEU A 503 23.22 -28.98 -39.07
C LEU A 503 24.63 -28.55 -39.52
N GLY A 504 24.98 -27.27 -39.40
CA GLY A 504 26.32 -26.77 -39.70
C GLY A 504 27.40 -27.35 -38.79
N MET A 505 27.14 -27.55 -37.52
CA MET A 505 28.05 -28.22 -36.58
C MET A 505 28.23 -29.70 -36.95
N LEU A 506 27.18 -30.39 -37.36
CA LEU A 506 27.26 -31.78 -37.83
C LEU A 506 28.05 -31.89 -39.12
N ALA A 507 27.86 -31.00 -40.07
CA ALA A 507 28.62 -30.95 -41.31
C ALA A 507 30.11 -30.63 -41.09
N GLY A 508 30.40 -29.71 -40.18
CA GLY A 508 31.81 -29.40 -39.77
C GLY A 508 32.53 -30.53 -39.05
N SER A 509 31.80 -31.37 -38.31
CA SER A 509 32.36 -32.55 -37.65
C SER A 509 32.65 -33.72 -38.63
N THR A 510 31.87 -33.83 -39.73
CA THR A 510 32.12 -34.83 -40.79
C THR A 510 33.27 -34.44 -41.71
N ALA A 511 33.59 -33.15 -41.87
CA ALA A 511 34.73 -32.68 -42.66
C ALA A 511 36.09 -32.91 -42.02
N LYS A 512 36.18 -33.21 -40.71
CA LYS A 512 37.44 -33.49 -40.00
C LYS A 512 37.85 -34.98 -40.00
N VAL A 513 37.11 -35.87 -40.65
CA VAL A 513 37.38 -37.32 -40.68
C VAL A 513 37.98 -37.81 -42.02
N GLN A 514 38.15 -36.93 -43.01
CA GLN A 514 38.78 -37.33 -44.31
C GLN A 514 40.02 -36.50 -44.61
N ASP A 515 41.12 -36.73 -43.84
CA ASP A 515 42.47 -36.45 -44.31
C ASP A 515 43.47 -37.40 -43.67
N ASN A 516 43.36 -38.67 -44.04
CA ASN A 516 44.39 -39.66 -43.80
C ASN A 516 44.64 -40.37 -45.13
N THR A 517 45.31 -39.71 -46.05
CA THR A 517 45.94 -40.37 -47.21
C THR A 517 47.40 -40.53 -46.93
N PRO A 518 47.98 -41.76 -46.94
CA PRO A 518 49.41 -41.96 -46.79
C PRO A 518 50.12 -41.52 -48.09
N VAL A 519 51.11 -40.64 -47.94
CA VAL A 519 52.06 -40.31 -48.98
C VAL A 519 53.12 -41.39 -48.98
N TYR A 520 53.24 -42.05 -50.11
CA TYR A 520 54.42 -42.86 -50.43
C TYR A 520 55.58 -41.95 -50.84
#